data_42eaed1587d2838c3944a5506f135e7c
#
_entry.id   42eaed1587d2838c3944a5506f135e7c
#
_cell.length_a   1.000
_cell.length_b   1.000
_cell.length_c   1.000
_cell.angle_alpha   90.00
_cell.angle_beta   90.00
_cell.angle_gamma   90.00
#
_symmetry.space_group_name_H-M   'P 1'
#
loop_
_entity.id
_entity.type
_entity.pdbx_description
1 polymer ?
#
loop_
_entity_poly.entity_id
_entity_poly.type
_entity_poly.pdbx_seq_one_letter_code
_entity_poly.pdbx_strand_id
1 'polypeptide(L)'
;GRIESGTPFEYYLDFTPAQGRYVDALDKERMALGAAYGLDKMKPLVQEYLAMYRCKGTNMYEILTTNEDLKGIMGQKSLNTRYLMEDVPCSLVSLQSLGKIAGVPTPCIDAMVTVGRTLMPDMVEGRTLKNLGLEGVSKEDFIKMCRE
;
A
#
# COMPACT_ATOMS: atom_id res chain seq x y z
N GLY A 1 11.99 14.69 -3.58
CA GLY A 1 12.88 15.86 -3.40
C GLY A 1 13.77 15.73 -2.18
N ARG A 2 13.22 15.61 -0.94
CA ARG A 2 14.03 15.55 0.30
C ARG A 2 15.02 14.37 0.31
N ILE A 3 14.61 13.22 -0.17
CA ILE A 3 15.47 12.02 -0.22
C ILE A 3 16.72 12.29 -1.05
N GLU A 4 16.56 12.76 -2.28
CA GLU A 4 17.66 12.99 -3.21
C GLU A 4 18.50 14.23 -2.88
N SER A 5 17.90 15.24 -2.24
CA SER A 5 18.64 16.41 -1.73
C SER A 5 19.40 16.13 -0.42
N GLY A 6 19.19 14.97 0.19
CA GLY A 6 19.76 14.64 1.49
C GLY A 6 19.17 15.43 2.67
N THR A 7 18.04 16.11 2.47
CA THR A 7 17.39 16.88 3.54
C THR A 7 16.75 15.91 4.54
N PRO A 8 17.16 15.92 5.83
CA PRO A 8 16.58 15.04 6.83
C PRO A 8 15.08 15.29 7.03
N PHE A 9 14.32 14.22 7.30
CA PHE A 9 12.91 14.29 7.65
C PHE A 9 12.51 13.08 8.50
N GLU A 10 11.49 13.25 9.33
CA GLU A 10 10.86 12.12 10.01
C GLU A 10 9.86 11.43 9.08
N TYR A 11 10.01 10.12 8.90
CA TYR A 11 9.26 9.36 7.91
C TYR A 11 7.74 9.49 8.08
N TYR A 12 7.26 9.44 9.32
CA TYR A 12 5.84 9.49 9.63
C TYR A 12 5.37 10.88 10.09
N LEU A 13 6.16 11.59 10.90
CA LEU A 13 5.73 12.85 11.48
C LEU A 13 5.73 14.02 10.49
N ASP A 14 6.61 13.97 9.49
CA ASP A 14 6.62 14.95 8.38
C ASP A 14 5.57 14.67 7.28
N PHE A 15 4.66 13.74 7.54
CA PHE A 15 3.55 13.42 6.62
C PHE A 15 2.66 14.66 6.43
N THR A 16 2.18 14.86 5.22
CA THR A 16 1.32 16.00 4.89
C THR A 16 -0.15 15.58 4.77
N PRO A 17 -1.11 16.52 4.95
CA PRO A 17 -2.52 16.21 4.74
C PRO A 17 -2.84 15.63 3.35
N ALA A 18 -2.10 16.06 2.31
CA ALA A 18 -2.26 15.53 0.95
C ALA A 18 -1.81 14.06 0.85
N GLN A 19 -0.69 13.71 1.46
CA GLN A 19 -0.22 12.33 1.53
C GLN A 19 -1.20 11.46 2.33
N GLY A 20 -1.71 11.96 3.48
CA GLY A 20 -2.73 11.26 4.26
C GLY A 20 -3.97 10.93 3.44
N ARG A 21 -4.52 11.90 2.70
CA ARG A 21 -5.67 11.66 1.79
C ARG A 21 -5.37 10.60 0.74
N TYR A 22 -4.14 10.54 0.24
CA TYR A 22 -3.76 9.53 -0.73
C TYR A 22 -3.71 8.13 -0.11
N VAL A 23 -3.15 7.99 1.10
CA VAL A 23 -3.15 6.72 1.85
C VAL A 23 -4.58 6.28 2.19
N ASP A 24 -5.45 7.20 2.59
CA ASP A 24 -6.87 6.90 2.82
C ASP A 24 -7.57 6.40 1.54
N ALA A 25 -7.20 6.92 0.37
CA ALA A 25 -7.73 6.45 -0.91
C ALA A 25 -7.22 5.04 -1.27
N LEU A 26 -5.93 4.77 -1.07
CA LEU A 26 -5.35 3.43 -1.21
C LEU A 26 -6.03 2.41 -0.28
N ASP A 27 -6.28 2.81 0.97
CA ASP A 27 -6.96 1.95 1.94
C ASP A 27 -8.41 1.63 1.54
N LYS A 28 -9.12 2.57 0.95
CA LYS A 28 -10.46 2.32 0.40
C LYS A 28 -10.45 1.26 -0.71
N GLU A 29 -9.45 1.32 -1.61
CA GLU A 29 -9.29 0.30 -2.64
C GLU A 29 -8.95 -1.06 -2.03
N ARG A 30 -8.05 -1.13 -1.04
CA ARG A 30 -7.73 -2.34 -0.28
C ARG A 30 -8.97 -2.93 0.39
N MET A 31 -9.79 -2.10 1.02
CA MET A 31 -11.04 -2.53 1.67
C MET A 31 -12.06 -3.05 0.65
N ALA A 32 -12.18 -2.40 -0.52
CA ALA A 32 -13.06 -2.85 -1.59
C ALA A 32 -12.62 -4.23 -2.14
N LEU A 33 -11.30 -4.46 -2.27
CA LEU A 33 -10.74 -5.77 -2.61
C LEU A 33 -11.10 -6.81 -1.55
N GLY A 34 -10.90 -6.50 -0.28
CA GLY A 34 -11.26 -7.40 0.83
C GLY A 34 -12.72 -7.80 0.79
N ALA A 35 -13.63 -6.84 0.60
CA ALA A 35 -15.05 -7.10 0.48
C ALA A 35 -15.40 -7.99 -0.72
N ALA A 36 -14.75 -7.76 -1.89
CA ALA A 36 -14.95 -8.57 -3.08
C ALA A 36 -14.53 -10.04 -2.89
N TYR A 37 -13.56 -10.31 -2.02
CA TYR A 37 -13.10 -11.65 -1.66
C TYR A 37 -13.77 -12.23 -0.41
N GLY A 38 -14.74 -11.52 0.19
CA GLY A 38 -15.48 -12.00 1.37
C GLY A 38 -14.65 -11.94 2.66
N LEU A 39 -13.72 -11.01 2.77
CA LEU A 39 -12.88 -10.81 3.96
C LEU A 39 -13.57 -9.87 4.97
N ASP A 40 -14.65 -10.32 5.58
CA ASP A 40 -15.53 -9.50 6.44
C ASP A 40 -14.87 -8.97 7.72
N LYS A 41 -13.72 -9.54 8.12
CA LYS A 41 -12.99 -9.13 9.33
C LYS A 41 -11.91 -8.08 9.06
N MET A 42 -11.69 -7.71 7.81
CA MET A 42 -10.76 -6.63 7.48
C MET A 42 -11.25 -5.31 8.07
N LYS A 43 -10.30 -4.52 8.57
CA LYS A 43 -10.58 -3.18 9.09
C LYS A 43 -9.83 -2.13 8.30
N PRO A 44 -10.36 -0.89 8.22
CA PRO A 44 -9.61 0.25 7.71
C PRO A 44 -8.31 0.47 8.49
N LEU A 45 -7.26 0.95 7.81
CA LEU A 45 -5.95 1.21 8.43
C LEU A 45 -6.06 2.10 9.68
N VAL A 46 -6.90 3.14 9.64
CA VAL A 46 -7.14 4.01 10.79
C VAL A 46 -7.55 3.19 12.03
N GLN A 47 -8.46 2.23 11.88
CA GLN A 47 -8.92 1.40 13.00
C GLN A 47 -7.82 0.42 13.47
N GLU A 48 -7.04 -0.14 12.54
CA GLU A 48 -5.90 -1.01 12.88
C GLU A 48 -4.83 -0.25 13.67
N TYR A 49 -4.48 0.95 13.23
CA TYR A 49 -3.49 1.78 13.93
C TYR A 49 -3.95 2.22 15.31
N LEU A 50 -5.23 2.63 15.45
CA LEU A 50 -5.81 2.99 16.75
C LEU A 50 -5.83 1.81 17.74
N ALA A 51 -5.91 0.58 17.23
CA ALA A 51 -5.88 -0.63 18.06
C ALA A 51 -4.45 -1.05 18.48
N MET A 52 -3.44 -0.72 17.67
CA MET A 52 -2.07 -1.22 17.86
C MET A 52 -1.10 -0.17 18.42
N TYR A 53 -1.36 1.12 18.21
CA TYR A 53 -0.40 2.20 18.49
C TYR A 53 -1.01 3.31 19.35
N ARG A 54 -0.15 4.07 20.00
CA ARG A 54 -0.51 5.28 20.76
C ARG A 54 -0.64 6.47 19.80
N CYS A 55 -1.74 6.52 19.08
CA CYS A 55 -2.06 7.57 18.12
C CYS A 55 -3.50 8.05 18.27
N LYS A 56 -3.83 9.16 17.61
CA LYS A 56 -5.16 9.78 17.62
C LYS A 56 -5.50 10.29 16.23
N GLY A 57 -6.77 10.21 15.86
CA GLY A 57 -7.24 10.81 14.61
C GLY A 57 -8.32 10.00 13.93
N THR A 58 -8.80 10.54 12.82
CA THR A 58 -9.90 10.00 12.01
C THR A 58 -9.48 9.71 10.56
N ASN A 59 -8.24 10.05 10.20
CA ASN A 59 -7.64 9.84 8.88
C ASN A 59 -6.15 9.51 9.03
N MET A 60 -5.53 8.98 7.99
CA MET A 60 -4.14 8.51 8.08
C MET A 60 -3.13 9.63 8.31
N TYR A 61 -3.40 10.87 7.91
CA TYR A 61 -2.53 12.00 8.26
C TYR A 61 -2.46 12.19 9.78
N GLU A 62 -3.62 12.30 10.44
CA GLU A 62 -3.69 12.47 11.90
C GLU A 62 -3.09 11.26 12.63
N ILE A 63 -3.43 10.04 12.20
CA ILE A 63 -2.91 8.79 12.76
C ILE A 63 -1.39 8.76 12.74
N LEU A 64 -0.76 9.06 11.60
CA LEU A 64 0.69 8.97 11.47
C LEU A 64 1.42 10.10 12.22
N THR A 65 0.92 11.33 12.13
CA THR A 65 1.58 12.50 12.73
C THR A 65 1.39 12.60 14.25
N THR A 66 0.41 11.92 14.83
CA THR A 66 0.19 11.84 16.28
C THR A 66 0.73 10.56 16.92
N ASN A 67 1.31 9.67 16.14
CA ASN A 67 1.76 8.36 16.60
C ASN A 67 3.07 8.47 17.39
N GLU A 68 2.98 8.30 18.70
CA GLU A 68 4.13 8.38 19.60
C GLU A 68 5.15 7.24 19.40
N ASP A 69 4.67 6.09 18.93
CA ASP A 69 5.51 4.89 18.75
C ASP A 69 6.33 4.96 17.44
N LEU A 70 5.97 5.86 16.52
CA LEU A 70 6.67 6.09 15.25
C LEU A 70 7.55 7.34 15.25
N LYS A 71 7.62 8.05 16.36
CA LYS A 71 8.42 9.25 16.52
C LYS A 71 9.92 8.95 16.44
N GLY A 72 10.67 9.81 15.76
CA GLY A 72 12.11 9.69 15.60
C GLY A 72 12.54 8.66 14.52
N ILE A 73 11.62 8.04 13.80
CA ILE A 73 11.94 7.19 12.66
C ILE A 73 12.28 8.11 11.48
N MET A 74 13.58 8.19 11.17
CA MET A 74 14.07 9.05 10.08
C MET A 74 13.76 8.45 8.71
N GLY A 75 13.47 9.33 7.75
CA GLY A 75 13.28 8.96 6.36
C GLY A 75 14.56 8.42 5.72
N GLN A 76 14.38 7.62 4.69
CA GLN A 76 15.48 7.02 3.92
C GLN A 76 16.29 8.09 3.18
N LYS A 77 17.57 7.77 2.92
CA LYS A 77 18.52 8.63 2.21
C LYS A 77 18.68 8.28 0.73
N SER A 78 17.94 7.32 0.24
CA SER A 78 17.95 6.85 -1.15
C SER A 78 16.56 6.38 -1.56
N LEU A 79 16.23 6.47 -2.85
CA LEU A 79 15.04 5.83 -3.41
C LEU A 79 15.22 4.32 -3.55
N ASN A 80 16.46 3.84 -3.72
CA ASN A 80 16.78 2.41 -3.78
C ASN A 80 16.72 1.79 -2.38
N THR A 81 15.52 1.60 -1.88
CA THR A 81 15.23 0.97 -0.57
C THR A 81 14.07 0.00 -0.71
N ARG A 82 13.89 -0.84 0.31
CA ARG A 82 12.77 -1.79 0.39
C ARG A 82 11.40 -1.13 0.17
N TYR A 83 11.20 0.10 0.57
CA TYR A 83 9.92 0.83 0.40
C TYR A 83 9.47 0.95 -1.06
N LEU A 84 10.41 1.09 -2.00
CA LEU A 84 10.10 1.05 -3.42
C LEU A 84 10.40 -0.32 -4.02
N MET A 85 11.57 -0.89 -3.75
CA MET A 85 12.05 -2.10 -4.43
C MET A 85 11.37 -3.41 -3.94
N GLU A 86 10.68 -3.37 -2.80
CA GLU A 86 9.93 -4.51 -2.24
C GLU A 86 8.43 -4.20 -2.17
N ASP A 87 8.03 -3.08 -1.52
CA ASP A 87 6.61 -2.82 -1.25
C ASP A 87 5.81 -2.59 -2.54
N VAL A 88 6.39 -1.92 -3.54
CA VAL A 88 5.70 -1.75 -4.82
C VAL A 88 5.51 -3.08 -5.54
N PRO A 89 6.56 -3.86 -5.88
CA PRO A 89 6.39 -5.08 -6.66
C PRO A 89 5.74 -6.22 -5.88
N CYS A 90 5.94 -6.32 -4.56
CA CYS A 90 5.42 -7.43 -3.76
C CYS A 90 4.07 -7.17 -3.10
N SER A 91 3.73 -5.91 -2.82
CA SER A 91 2.46 -5.55 -2.17
C SER A 91 1.49 -4.87 -3.13
N LEU A 92 1.83 -3.72 -3.69
CA LEU A 92 0.90 -2.97 -4.55
C LEU A 92 0.58 -3.71 -5.84
N VAL A 93 1.57 -4.32 -6.49
CA VAL A 93 1.34 -5.14 -7.69
C VAL A 93 0.48 -6.36 -7.38
N SER A 94 0.57 -6.94 -6.17
CA SER A 94 -0.34 -8.01 -5.74
C SER A 94 -1.78 -7.52 -5.64
N LEU A 95 -2.01 -6.37 -5.00
CA LEU A 95 -3.35 -5.78 -4.89
C LEU A 95 -3.93 -5.41 -6.26
N GLN A 96 -3.11 -4.85 -7.16
CA GLN A 96 -3.48 -4.60 -8.56
C GLN A 96 -3.90 -5.89 -9.28
N SER A 97 -3.14 -6.97 -9.11
CA SER A 97 -3.42 -8.28 -9.69
C SER A 97 -4.73 -8.87 -9.16
N LEU A 98 -4.94 -8.80 -7.86
CA LEU A 98 -6.19 -9.22 -7.21
C LEU A 98 -7.38 -8.37 -7.66
N GLY A 99 -7.18 -7.05 -7.85
CA GLY A 99 -8.19 -6.16 -8.41
C GLY A 99 -8.67 -6.60 -9.79
N LYS A 100 -7.73 -6.99 -10.66
CA LYS A 100 -8.05 -7.50 -12.01
C LYS A 100 -8.87 -8.80 -11.97
N ILE A 101 -8.52 -9.75 -11.10
CA ILE A 101 -9.27 -11.00 -10.90
C ILE A 101 -10.70 -10.71 -10.39
N ALA A 102 -10.82 -9.81 -9.41
CA ALA A 102 -12.10 -9.52 -8.76
C ALA A 102 -12.99 -8.53 -9.56
N GLY A 103 -12.46 -7.90 -10.61
CA GLY A 103 -13.15 -6.83 -11.32
C GLY A 103 -13.30 -5.54 -10.49
N VAL A 104 -12.43 -5.33 -9.49
CA VAL A 104 -12.41 -4.15 -8.63
C VAL A 104 -11.38 -3.16 -9.14
N PRO A 105 -11.77 -1.92 -9.49
CA PRO A 105 -10.82 -0.90 -9.93
C PRO A 105 -9.90 -0.45 -8.80
N THR A 106 -8.61 -0.26 -9.13
CA THR A 106 -7.56 0.15 -8.18
C THR A 106 -6.76 1.36 -8.68
N PRO A 107 -7.43 2.49 -9.04
CA PRO A 107 -6.76 3.59 -9.72
C PRO A 107 -5.65 4.26 -8.91
N CYS A 108 -5.78 4.37 -7.58
CA CYS A 108 -4.72 4.92 -6.73
C CYS A 108 -3.54 3.97 -6.60
N ILE A 109 -3.79 2.67 -6.45
CA ILE A 109 -2.76 1.63 -6.44
C ILE A 109 -2.03 1.60 -7.79
N ASP A 110 -2.76 1.65 -8.92
CA ASP A 110 -2.21 1.65 -10.27
C ASP A 110 -1.31 2.86 -10.51
N ALA A 111 -1.75 4.05 -10.06
CA ALA A 111 -0.94 5.26 -10.14
C ALA A 111 0.36 5.12 -9.34
N MET A 112 0.31 4.56 -8.13
CA MET A 112 1.50 4.38 -7.28
C MET A 112 2.47 3.36 -7.86
N VAL A 113 1.98 2.27 -8.44
CA VAL A 113 2.81 1.29 -9.17
C VAL A 113 3.50 1.97 -10.36
N THR A 114 2.78 2.79 -11.13
CA THR A 114 3.32 3.53 -12.26
C THR A 114 4.41 4.50 -11.82
N VAL A 115 4.16 5.30 -10.78
CA VAL A 115 5.15 6.23 -10.21
C VAL A 115 6.38 5.47 -9.71
N GLY A 116 6.20 4.40 -8.93
CA GLY A 116 7.31 3.59 -8.40
C GLY A 116 8.21 3.06 -9.51
N ARG A 117 7.64 2.48 -10.55
CA ARG A 117 8.38 1.96 -11.72
C ARG A 117 9.07 3.06 -12.52
N THR A 118 8.45 4.24 -12.63
CA THR A 118 9.06 5.38 -13.31
C THR A 118 10.28 5.89 -12.55
N LEU A 119 10.21 5.95 -11.21
CA LEU A 119 11.32 6.38 -10.37
C LEU A 119 12.44 5.34 -10.29
N MET A 120 12.12 4.06 -10.42
CA MET A 120 13.04 2.94 -10.28
C MET A 120 12.91 2.00 -11.50
N PRO A 121 13.51 2.34 -12.66
CA PRO A 121 13.33 1.58 -13.90
C PRO A 121 13.85 0.13 -13.82
N ASP A 122 14.80 -0.14 -12.93
CA ASP A 122 15.33 -1.50 -12.69
C ASP A 122 14.51 -2.33 -11.71
N MET A 123 13.35 -1.82 -11.26
CA MET A 123 12.45 -2.54 -10.37
C MET A 123 11.91 -3.80 -11.05
N VAL A 124 11.93 -4.92 -10.34
CA VAL A 124 11.35 -6.18 -10.80
C VAL A 124 9.84 -6.05 -11.07
N GLU A 125 9.32 -6.86 -11.98
CA GLU A 125 7.87 -6.85 -12.29
C GLU A 125 6.98 -7.12 -11.08
N GLY A 126 7.47 -7.95 -10.16
CA GLY A 126 6.79 -8.31 -8.93
C GLY A 126 5.69 -9.36 -9.13
N ARG A 127 4.68 -9.33 -8.27
CA ARG A 127 3.60 -10.32 -8.20
C ARG A 127 2.48 -10.01 -9.19
N THR A 128 2.80 -9.97 -10.48
CA THR A 128 1.81 -9.86 -11.57
C THR A 128 1.00 -11.16 -11.69
N LEU A 129 -0.14 -11.11 -12.39
CA LEU A 129 -0.93 -12.34 -12.67
C LEU A 129 -0.09 -13.39 -13.34
N LYS A 130 0.77 -13.01 -14.29
CA LYS A 130 1.69 -13.90 -14.99
C LYS A 130 2.68 -14.57 -14.03
N ASN A 131 3.36 -13.77 -13.21
CA ASN A 131 4.38 -14.29 -12.29
C ASN A 131 3.79 -15.13 -11.15
N LEU A 132 2.49 -14.93 -10.83
CA LEU A 132 1.75 -15.73 -9.88
C LEU A 132 1.09 -16.98 -10.52
N GLY A 133 1.13 -17.11 -11.86
CA GLY A 133 0.43 -18.20 -12.55
C GLY A 133 -1.10 -18.09 -12.49
N LEU A 134 -1.63 -16.88 -12.35
CA LEU A 134 -3.06 -16.59 -12.17
C LEU A 134 -3.72 -15.97 -13.40
N GLU A 135 -3.07 -16.00 -14.57
CA GLU A 135 -3.66 -15.52 -15.82
C GLU A 135 -4.89 -16.35 -16.18
N GLY A 136 -6.01 -15.68 -16.42
CA GLY A 136 -7.29 -16.33 -16.78
C GLY A 136 -8.02 -16.99 -15.61
N VAL A 137 -7.49 -16.94 -14.39
CA VAL A 137 -8.17 -17.50 -13.21
C VAL A 137 -9.36 -16.61 -12.83
N SER A 138 -10.53 -17.22 -12.64
CA SER A 138 -11.72 -16.52 -12.13
C SER A 138 -11.59 -16.19 -10.64
N LYS A 139 -12.37 -15.23 -10.17
CA LYS A 139 -12.42 -14.90 -8.73
C LYS A 139 -12.85 -16.11 -7.89
N GLU A 140 -13.82 -16.85 -8.36
CA GLU A 140 -14.36 -18.03 -7.70
C GLU A 140 -13.31 -19.14 -7.58
N ASP A 141 -12.57 -19.41 -8.65
CA ASP A 141 -11.49 -20.40 -8.64
C ASP A 141 -10.34 -19.95 -7.74
N PHE A 142 -9.98 -18.66 -7.78
CA PHE A 142 -8.95 -18.12 -6.88
C PHE A 142 -9.33 -18.28 -5.41
N ILE A 143 -10.58 -17.95 -5.04
CA ILE A 143 -11.07 -18.16 -3.67
C ILE A 143 -11.00 -19.64 -3.27
N LYS A 144 -11.34 -20.54 -4.17
CA LYS A 144 -11.25 -21.99 -3.94
C LYS A 144 -9.82 -22.43 -3.69
N MET A 145 -8.87 -22.01 -4.55
CA MET A 145 -7.43 -22.29 -4.39
C MET A 145 -6.85 -21.83 -3.04
N CYS A 146 -7.36 -20.71 -2.50
CA CYS A 146 -6.92 -20.21 -1.21
C CYS A 146 -7.48 -20.97 0.01
N ARG A 147 -8.46 -21.83 -0.17
CA ARG A 147 -9.13 -22.59 0.90
C ARG A 147 -8.71 -24.06 0.95
N GLU A 148 -8.06 -24.55 -0.06
CA GLU A 148 -7.46 -25.89 -0.16
C GLU A 148 -6.06 -25.90 0.46
#